data_213d263b653f3ae23cef04319d46c7d4
#
_entry.id   213d263b653f3ae23cef04319d46c7d4
#
_cell.length_a   1.000
_cell.length_b   1.000
_cell.length_c   1.000
_cell.angle_alpha   90.00
_cell.angle_beta   90.00
_cell.angle_gamma   90.00
#
_symmetry.space_group_name_H-M   'P 1'
#
loop_
_entity.id
_entity.type
_entity.pdbx_description
1 polymer ?
#
loop_
_entity_poly.entity_id
_entity_poly.type
_entity_poly.pdbx_seq_one_letter_code
_entity_poly.pdbx_strand_id
1 'polypeptide(L)'
;MSKQSQHVLIALPHPLLHLVSLGLVSFIFTLFSLELSQFGTQLAPLWFPTSIMMVAFYRHAGRMWPGIALSCSLGNIAASILLFSTSSLNMTWTTINMVEAVVGAVLLRKLLPWYNPLQNLADWLRLALGSAIVPPLLGGGLVVLLTPGDDPLRAFLIWVLSESIGALALVPLGLLFKPHYLLRHRNPRLLFESLLTLAITLTLSWLSMLYLPWPFTFIIVLLMWSAVRLPRMEAFLIFLTTVMMVSLMMAADPSLLATPRTYLMSHMPWLPFLLILLPANIMTMVMYAFRAERKHISESETRFRNAMEYSAIGMALVGTEGQWLQTNKALCQFLGYSQEELRGLTFQQLTWPEDLNKDLQQVEKLISGEINTYSMEKRYYNRNGDVVWALLAVSLVRHTDGTPLYFIAQIEDINELKRTEQVNQQLMERITLANEAGGIGIWEWE
;
A
#
# COMPACT_ATOMS: atom_id res chain seq x y z
N MET A 1 -10.82 -17.51 -17.46
CA MET A 1 -11.08 -16.96 -16.10
C MET A 1 -11.25 -18.12 -15.14
N SER A 2 -10.27 -18.37 -14.29
CA SER A 2 -10.17 -19.58 -13.47
C SER A 2 -11.14 -19.54 -12.29
N LYS A 3 -11.59 -20.73 -11.85
CA LYS A 3 -12.51 -20.98 -10.72
C LYS A 3 -12.04 -20.47 -9.35
N GLN A 4 -10.87 -19.83 -9.25
CA GLN A 4 -10.29 -19.34 -7.98
C GLN A 4 -10.78 -17.95 -7.53
N SER A 5 -11.55 -17.22 -8.34
CA SER A 5 -12.00 -15.84 -8.03
C SER A 5 -13.33 -15.76 -7.27
N GLN A 6 -13.94 -16.89 -6.87
CA GLN A 6 -15.26 -16.89 -6.21
C GLN A 6 -15.25 -16.85 -4.67
N HIS A 7 -14.11 -16.86 -4.00
CA HIS A 7 -14.05 -17.10 -2.54
C HIS A 7 -13.89 -15.85 -1.64
N VAL A 8 -14.05 -14.63 -2.13
CA VAL A 8 -13.99 -13.41 -1.28
C VAL A 8 -15.37 -12.76 -1.06
N LEU A 9 -16.43 -13.34 -1.58
CA LEU A 9 -17.79 -12.97 -1.20
C LEU A 9 -18.03 -13.44 0.23
N ILE A 10 -18.35 -12.53 1.15
CA ILE A 10 -18.65 -12.81 2.54
C ILE A 10 -19.78 -13.85 2.58
N ALA A 11 -19.42 -15.12 2.80
CA ALA A 11 -20.38 -16.17 3.14
C ALA A 11 -20.79 -15.90 4.59
N LEU A 12 -21.92 -15.23 4.78
CA LEU A 12 -22.46 -14.95 6.11
C LEU A 12 -23.29 -16.16 6.57
N PRO A 13 -23.09 -16.63 7.81
CA PRO A 13 -23.85 -17.75 8.35
C PRO A 13 -25.36 -17.46 8.44
N HIS A 14 -25.77 -16.18 8.45
CA HIS A 14 -27.17 -15.74 8.55
C HIS A 14 -27.45 -14.57 7.58
N PRO A 15 -27.82 -14.83 6.33
CA PRO A 15 -28.06 -13.77 5.33
C PRO A 15 -29.20 -12.82 5.72
N LEU A 16 -30.22 -13.31 6.41
CA LEU A 16 -31.35 -12.48 6.88
C LEU A 16 -30.89 -11.46 7.94
N LEU A 17 -30.10 -11.89 8.93
CA LEU A 17 -29.58 -11.00 9.97
C LEU A 17 -28.71 -9.89 9.36
N HIS A 18 -27.96 -10.24 8.34
CA HIS A 18 -27.14 -9.26 7.63
C HIS A 18 -27.96 -8.24 6.85
N LEU A 19 -29.02 -8.68 6.17
CA LEU A 19 -29.95 -7.75 5.51
C LEU A 19 -30.61 -6.81 6.51
N VAL A 20 -31.08 -7.33 7.65
CA VAL A 20 -31.65 -6.50 8.73
C VAL A 20 -30.64 -5.50 9.26
N SER A 21 -29.37 -5.90 9.48
CA SER A 21 -28.32 -4.98 9.93
C SER A 21 -28.01 -3.88 8.90
N LEU A 22 -28.01 -4.19 7.61
CA LEU A 22 -27.86 -3.18 6.55
C LEU A 22 -29.02 -2.19 6.53
N GLY A 23 -30.25 -2.67 6.66
CA GLY A 23 -31.43 -1.81 6.77
C GLY A 23 -31.37 -0.89 7.97
N LEU A 24 -30.96 -1.41 9.14
CA LEU A 24 -30.78 -0.61 10.35
C LEU A 24 -29.70 0.45 10.21
N VAL A 25 -28.53 0.10 9.61
CA VAL A 25 -27.46 1.05 9.34
C VAL A 25 -27.95 2.12 8.37
N SER A 26 -28.64 1.74 7.30
CA SER A 26 -29.24 2.68 6.35
C SER A 26 -30.24 3.62 7.04
N PHE A 27 -31.11 3.09 7.90
CA PHE A 27 -32.04 3.86 8.70
C PHE A 27 -31.35 4.92 9.59
N ILE A 28 -30.32 4.51 10.35
CA ILE A 28 -29.59 5.42 11.25
C ILE A 28 -28.91 6.55 10.46
N PHE A 29 -28.21 6.22 9.38
CA PHE A 29 -27.54 7.25 8.57
C PHE A 29 -28.52 8.12 7.77
N THR A 30 -29.70 7.60 7.42
CA THR A 30 -30.77 8.40 6.81
C THR A 30 -31.35 9.39 7.84
N LEU A 31 -31.63 8.91 9.06
CA LEU A 31 -32.05 9.80 10.15
C LEU A 31 -31.05 10.92 10.37
N PHE A 32 -29.76 10.58 10.49
CA PHE A 32 -28.70 11.56 10.65
C PHE A 32 -28.69 12.58 9.49
N SER A 33 -28.75 12.13 8.24
CA SER A 33 -28.75 13.02 7.08
C SER A 33 -29.97 13.91 7.01
N LEU A 34 -31.16 13.39 7.34
CA LEU A 34 -32.42 14.13 7.32
C LEU A 34 -32.50 15.11 8.49
N GLU A 35 -32.01 14.78 9.68
CA GLU A 35 -31.92 15.69 10.81
C GLU A 35 -31.12 16.94 10.47
N LEU A 36 -30.00 16.77 9.73
CA LEU A 36 -29.21 17.91 9.23
C LEU A 36 -30.03 18.83 8.28
N SER A 37 -31.04 18.31 7.57
CA SER A 37 -31.84 19.10 6.64
C SER A 37 -32.86 20.01 7.34
N GLN A 38 -33.25 19.72 8.57
CA GLN A 38 -34.20 20.53 9.34
C GLN A 38 -33.65 21.93 9.70
N PHE A 39 -32.31 22.06 9.72
CA PHE A 39 -31.65 23.29 10.18
C PHE A 39 -31.34 24.33 9.08
N GLY A 40 -31.99 24.31 7.91
CA GLY A 40 -31.85 25.45 7.00
C GLY A 40 -32.02 25.24 5.50
N THR A 41 -32.14 24.01 5.02
CA THR A 41 -32.42 23.72 3.61
C THR A 41 -33.37 22.53 3.50
N GLN A 42 -34.25 22.51 2.49
CA GLN A 42 -35.17 21.38 2.26
C GLN A 42 -34.43 20.10 1.79
N LEU A 43 -33.16 20.20 1.43
CA LEU A 43 -32.31 19.07 0.99
C LEU A 43 -31.19 18.84 2.01
N ALA A 44 -30.95 17.56 2.32
CA ALA A 44 -29.90 17.17 3.26
C ALA A 44 -28.51 17.53 2.72
N PRO A 45 -27.69 18.23 3.54
CA PRO A 45 -26.37 18.71 3.10
C PRO A 45 -25.32 17.63 2.96
N LEU A 46 -25.53 16.49 3.63
CA LEU A 46 -24.71 15.30 3.57
C LEU A 46 -25.61 14.08 3.44
N TRP A 47 -25.34 13.26 2.45
CA TRP A 47 -26.14 12.08 2.19
C TRP A 47 -25.29 10.81 2.19
N PHE A 48 -25.46 9.98 3.21
CA PHE A 48 -24.72 8.73 3.38
C PHE A 48 -25.44 7.47 2.91
N PRO A 49 -26.78 7.39 2.88
CA PRO A 49 -27.52 6.16 2.59
C PRO A 49 -27.18 5.53 1.25
N THR A 50 -27.06 6.34 0.20
CA THR A 50 -26.64 5.88 -1.14
C THR A 50 -25.28 5.22 -1.11
N SER A 51 -24.33 5.81 -0.38
CA SER A 51 -22.97 5.26 -0.21
C SER A 51 -22.96 3.92 0.51
N ILE A 52 -23.82 3.73 1.52
CA ILE A 52 -24.01 2.45 2.23
C ILE A 52 -24.52 1.38 1.27
N MET A 53 -25.59 1.68 0.50
CA MET A 53 -26.12 0.76 -0.51
C MET A 53 -25.08 0.42 -1.58
N MET A 54 -24.35 1.41 -2.08
CA MET A 54 -23.31 1.25 -3.09
C MET A 54 -22.21 0.29 -2.61
N VAL A 55 -21.71 0.46 -1.40
CA VAL A 55 -20.73 -0.43 -0.78
C VAL A 55 -21.31 -1.83 -0.58
N ALA A 56 -22.56 -1.94 -0.13
CA ALA A 56 -23.23 -3.22 0.05
C ALA A 56 -23.39 -3.96 -1.28
N PHE A 57 -23.84 -3.29 -2.35
CA PHE A 57 -23.91 -3.86 -3.69
C PHE A 57 -22.53 -4.25 -4.23
N TYR A 58 -21.50 -3.43 -4.01
CA TYR A 58 -20.13 -3.76 -4.42
C TYR A 58 -19.65 -5.06 -3.77
N ARG A 59 -19.90 -5.27 -2.47
CA ARG A 59 -19.32 -6.36 -1.67
C ARG A 59 -20.08 -7.68 -1.76
N HIS A 60 -21.34 -7.69 -2.20
CA HIS A 60 -22.18 -8.89 -2.21
C HIS A 60 -22.49 -9.37 -3.61
N ALA A 61 -22.70 -10.69 -3.78
CA ALA A 61 -23.08 -11.29 -5.04
C ALA A 61 -24.38 -10.68 -5.59
N GLY A 62 -24.53 -10.62 -6.92
CA GLY A 62 -25.70 -10.04 -7.57
C GLY A 62 -27.04 -10.61 -7.13
N ARG A 63 -27.06 -11.90 -6.74
CA ARG A 63 -28.26 -12.57 -6.16
C ARG A 63 -28.74 -11.95 -4.84
N MET A 64 -27.86 -11.25 -4.11
CA MET A 64 -28.23 -10.56 -2.85
C MET A 64 -28.76 -9.16 -3.09
N TRP A 65 -28.57 -8.58 -4.27
CA TRP A 65 -28.91 -7.19 -4.57
C TRP A 65 -30.39 -6.86 -4.35
N PRO A 66 -31.38 -7.68 -4.75
CA PRO A 66 -32.77 -7.37 -4.46
C PRO A 66 -33.07 -7.29 -2.95
N GLY A 67 -32.51 -8.18 -2.16
CA GLY A 67 -32.65 -8.14 -0.70
C GLY A 67 -32.00 -6.90 -0.07
N ILE A 68 -30.81 -6.52 -0.51
CA ILE A 68 -30.09 -5.31 -0.08
C ILE A 68 -30.90 -4.06 -0.46
N ALA A 69 -31.37 -3.96 -1.70
CA ALA A 69 -32.19 -2.87 -2.19
C ALA A 69 -33.45 -2.70 -1.32
N LEU A 70 -34.18 -3.78 -1.09
CA LEU A 70 -35.39 -3.78 -0.28
C LEU A 70 -35.09 -3.32 1.16
N SER A 71 -34.09 -3.93 1.79
CA SER A 71 -33.78 -3.65 3.21
C SER A 71 -33.31 -2.22 3.44
N CYS A 72 -32.40 -1.70 2.60
CA CYS A 72 -31.93 -0.32 2.70
C CYS A 72 -33.03 0.70 2.33
N SER A 73 -33.84 0.41 1.32
CA SER A 73 -34.98 1.27 0.94
C SER A 73 -36.04 1.35 2.05
N LEU A 74 -36.36 0.24 2.69
CA LEU A 74 -37.23 0.21 3.87
C LEU A 74 -36.66 1.06 5.01
N GLY A 75 -35.34 0.96 5.29
CA GLY A 75 -34.67 1.80 6.26
C GLY A 75 -34.78 3.29 5.93
N ASN A 76 -34.52 3.67 4.68
CA ASN A 76 -34.63 5.06 4.22
C ASN A 76 -36.06 5.60 4.33
N ILE A 77 -37.04 4.83 3.87
CA ILE A 77 -38.46 5.23 3.95
C ILE A 77 -38.91 5.34 5.39
N ALA A 78 -38.56 4.39 6.26
CA ALA A 78 -38.91 4.44 7.68
C ALA A 78 -38.36 5.70 8.39
N ALA A 79 -37.09 6.05 8.09
CA ALA A 79 -36.48 7.28 8.60
C ALA A 79 -37.23 8.55 8.09
N SER A 80 -37.57 8.56 6.81
CA SER A 80 -38.31 9.70 6.20
C SER A 80 -39.71 9.87 6.77
N ILE A 81 -40.42 8.77 7.02
CA ILE A 81 -41.75 8.79 7.64
C ILE A 81 -41.68 9.33 9.07
N LEU A 82 -40.63 8.95 9.81
CA LEU A 82 -40.47 9.37 11.20
C LEU A 82 -40.30 10.90 11.34
N LEU A 83 -39.59 11.54 10.39
CA LEU A 83 -39.26 12.97 10.47
C LEU A 83 -40.21 13.89 9.65
N PHE A 84 -40.67 13.43 8.46
CA PHE A 84 -41.35 14.31 7.50
C PHE A 84 -42.76 13.86 7.07
N SER A 85 -43.32 12.81 7.64
CA SER A 85 -44.54 12.18 7.19
C SER A 85 -44.44 11.50 5.79
N THR A 86 -45.50 10.81 5.38
CA THR A 86 -45.51 10.12 4.09
C THR A 86 -45.76 11.09 2.94
N SER A 87 -44.82 11.16 1.98
CA SER A 87 -45.02 11.92 0.74
C SER A 87 -44.58 11.06 -0.47
N SER A 88 -45.20 11.28 -1.62
CA SER A 88 -44.79 10.65 -2.88
C SER A 88 -43.36 11.00 -3.25
N LEU A 89 -42.86 12.15 -2.84
CA LEU A 89 -41.47 12.60 -3.04
C LEU A 89 -40.46 11.69 -2.32
N ASN A 90 -40.82 11.16 -1.14
CA ASN A 90 -39.92 10.25 -0.41
C ASN A 90 -39.65 8.93 -1.22
N MET A 91 -40.68 8.44 -1.90
CA MET A 91 -40.52 7.27 -2.81
C MET A 91 -39.64 7.59 -4.02
N THR A 92 -39.84 8.77 -4.62
CA THR A 92 -39.06 9.22 -5.78
C THR A 92 -37.58 9.36 -5.41
N TRP A 93 -37.27 10.04 -4.32
CA TRP A 93 -35.87 10.22 -3.85
C TRP A 93 -35.20 8.89 -3.49
N THR A 94 -35.92 7.98 -2.80
CA THR A 94 -35.40 6.65 -2.48
C THR A 94 -35.11 5.86 -3.76
N THR A 95 -35.93 6.01 -4.79
CA THR A 95 -35.70 5.33 -6.09
C THR A 95 -34.48 5.90 -6.81
N ILE A 96 -34.31 7.23 -6.80
CA ILE A 96 -33.12 7.88 -7.38
C ILE A 96 -31.84 7.38 -6.65
N ASN A 97 -31.83 7.39 -5.32
CA ASN A 97 -30.70 6.88 -4.52
C ASN A 97 -30.36 5.43 -4.83
N MET A 98 -31.37 4.59 -5.06
CA MET A 98 -31.16 3.19 -5.45
C MET A 98 -30.51 3.07 -6.83
N VAL A 99 -30.96 3.86 -7.82
CA VAL A 99 -30.37 3.89 -9.16
C VAL A 99 -28.89 4.32 -9.08
N GLU A 100 -28.60 5.37 -8.36
CA GLU A 100 -27.24 5.85 -8.12
C GLU A 100 -26.35 4.76 -7.47
N ALA A 101 -26.85 4.11 -6.42
CA ALA A 101 -26.12 3.08 -5.72
C ALA A 101 -25.80 1.88 -6.61
N VAL A 102 -26.74 1.47 -7.47
CA VAL A 102 -26.54 0.39 -8.45
C VAL A 102 -25.49 0.80 -9.49
N VAL A 103 -25.64 1.98 -10.08
CA VAL A 103 -24.70 2.49 -11.09
C VAL A 103 -23.29 2.60 -10.49
N GLY A 104 -23.17 3.19 -9.32
CA GLY A 104 -21.90 3.33 -8.61
C GLY A 104 -21.26 1.96 -8.30
N ALA A 105 -22.03 1.01 -7.79
CA ALA A 105 -21.52 -0.33 -7.50
C ALA A 105 -21.05 -1.08 -8.78
N VAL A 106 -21.76 -0.93 -9.90
CA VAL A 106 -21.34 -1.50 -11.18
C VAL A 106 -20.05 -0.86 -11.68
N LEU A 107 -19.94 0.47 -11.59
CA LEU A 107 -18.74 1.19 -11.98
C LEU A 107 -17.55 0.79 -11.09
N LEU A 108 -17.71 0.78 -9.78
CA LEU A 108 -16.68 0.37 -8.84
C LEU A 108 -16.19 -1.06 -9.11
N ARG A 109 -17.12 -1.99 -9.41
CA ARG A 109 -16.77 -3.38 -9.77
C ARG A 109 -15.97 -3.50 -11.05
N LYS A 110 -16.20 -2.62 -12.02
CA LYS A 110 -15.45 -2.59 -13.28
C LYS A 110 -14.09 -1.91 -13.14
N LEU A 111 -14.00 -0.89 -12.31
CA LEU A 111 -12.84 -0.01 -12.22
C LEU A 111 -11.83 -0.44 -11.15
N LEU A 112 -12.27 -1.12 -10.08
CA LEU A 112 -11.44 -1.46 -8.94
C LEU A 112 -11.19 -2.97 -8.80
N PRO A 113 -9.98 -3.38 -8.34
CA PRO A 113 -9.69 -4.77 -8.02
C PRO A 113 -10.42 -5.22 -6.75
N TRP A 114 -11.06 -6.41 -6.80
CA TRP A 114 -11.90 -6.95 -5.73
C TRP A 114 -11.21 -7.18 -4.39
N TYR A 115 -9.97 -7.69 -4.42
CA TYR A 115 -9.28 -8.14 -3.19
C TYR A 115 -8.60 -7.01 -2.42
N ASN A 116 -8.22 -5.93 -3.11
CA ASN A 116 -7.61 -4.75 -2.49
C ASN A 116 -7.93 -3.49 -3.32
N PRO A 117 -9.09 -2.87 -3.12
CA PRO A 117 -9.62 -1.87 -4.03
C PRO A 117 -8.92 -0.50 -4.02
N LEU A 118 -8.04 -0.23 -3.05
CA LEU A 118 -7.39 1.07 -2.87
C LEU A 118 -5.90 0.90 -2.61
N GLN A 119 -5.12 0.55 -3.65
CA GLN A 119 -3.67 0.32 -3.52
C GLN A 119 -2.85 1.58 -3.80
N ASN A 120 -3.34 2.45 -4.67
CA ASN A 120 -2.62 3.61 -5.16
C ASN A 120 -3.56 4.78 -5.46
N LEU A 121 -3.01 5.90 -5.85
CA LEU A 121 -3.78 7.10 -6.20
C LEU A 121 -4.71 6.89 -7.40
N ALA A 122 -4.31 6.07 -8.39
CA ALA A 122 -5.14 5.77 -9.54
C ALA A 122 -6.41 4.99 -9.13
N ASP A 123 -6.31 4.07 -8.18
CA ASP A 123 -7.49 3.37 -7.65
C ASP A 123 -8.42 4.33 -6.90
N TRP A 124 -7.86 5.31 -6.17
CA TRP A 124 -8.67 6.33 -5.54
C TRP A 124 -9.39 7.24 -6.57
N LEU A 125 -8.70 7.63 -7.65
CA LEU A 125 -9.35 8.39 -8.73
C LEU A 125 -10.48 7.58 -9.39
N ARG A 126 -10.30 6.27 -9.62
CA ARG A 126 -11.34 5.37 -10.10
C ARG A 126 -12.49 5.25 -9.12
N LEU A 127 -12.21 5.19 -7.82
CA LEU A 127 -13.22 5.24 -6.76
C LEU A 127 -13.99 6.56 -6.83
N ALA A 128 -13.31 7.69 -6.85
CA ALA A 128 -13.96 9.00 -6.92
C ALA A 128 -14.85 9.13 -8.16
N LEU A 129 -14.36 8.69 -9.33
CA LEU A 129 -15.16 8.66 -10.56
C LEU A 129 -16.40 7.76 -10.43
N GLY A 130 -16.23 6.56 -9.88
CA GLY A 130 -17.28 5.53 -9.79
C GLY A 130 -18.28 5.74 -8.64
N SER A 131 -17.97 6.56 -7.63
CA SER A 131 -18.85 6.78 -6.49
C SER A 131 -19.22 8.23 -6.24
N ALA A 132 -18.29 9.17 -6.40
CA ALA A 132 -18.47 10.56 -6.01
C ALA A 132 -18.69 11.52 -7.18
N ILE A 133 -18.52 11.09 -8.42
CA ILE A 133 -18.70 11.94 -9.61
C ILE A 133 -19.87 11.45 -10.47
N VAL A 134 -19.72 10.27 -11.08
CA VAL A 134 -20.71 9.80 -12.08
C VAL A 134 -22.08 9.52 -11.47
N PRO A 135 -22.23 8.76 -10.37
CA PRO A 135 -23.54 8.51 -9.79
C PRO A 135 -24.25 9.79 -9.29
N PRO A 136 -23.61 10.70 -8.54
CA PRO A 136 -24.25 11.94 -8.12
C PRO A 136 -24.70 12.84 -9.27
N LEU A 137 -23.93 12.92 -10.36
CA LEU A 137 -24.34 13.67 -11.56
C LEU A 137 -25.59 13.07 -12.21
N LEU A 138 -25.66 11.73 -12.27
CA LEU A 138 -26.85 11.05 -12.76
C LEU A 138 -28.07 11.32 -11.89
N GLY A 139 -27.93 11.19 -10.55
CA GLY A 139 -29.01 11.41 -9.61
C GLY A 139 -29.48 12.85 -9.60
N GLY A 140 -28.55 13.81 -9.59
CA GLY A 140 -28.90 15.23 -9.71
C GLY A 140 -29.71 15.54 -10.99
N GLY A 141 -29.33 14.92 -12.11
CA GLY A 141 -30.10 15.01 -13.35
C GLY A 141 -31.52 14.42 -13.23
N LEU A 142 -31.64 13.26 -12.57
CA LEU A 142 -32.94 12.63 -12.32
C LEU A 142 -33.80 13.46 -11.36
N VAL A 143 -33.22 14.10 -10.34
CA VAL A 143 -33.93 15.01 -9.43
C VAL A 143 -34.55 16.16 -10.21
N VAL A 144 -33.80 16.83 -11.06
CA VAL A 144 -34.30 17.92 -11.89
C VAL A 144 -35.45 17.49 -12.82
N LEU A 145 -35.36 16.27 -13.37
CA LEU A 145 -36.38 15.73 -14.27
C LEU A 145 -37.65 15.27 -13.58
N LEU A 146 -37.52 14.65 -12.39
CA LEU A 146 -38.64 13.98 -11.71
C LEU A 146 -39.26 14.79 -10.59
N THR A 147 -38.57 15.83 -10.10
CA THR A 147 -39.07 16.73 -9.03
C THR A 147 -38.92 18.18 -9.47
N PRO A 148 -39.75 18.65 -10.40
CA PRO A 148 -39.68 20.03 -10.90
C PRO A 148 -39.92 21.02 -9.74
N GLY A 149 -39.02 21.99 -9.58
CA GLY A 149 -39.06 23.04 -8.57
C GLY A 149 -38.66 24.38 -9.19
N ASP A 150 -38.74 25.46 -8.39
CA ASP A 150 -38.50 26.84 -8.86
C ASP A 150 -37.04 27.11 -9.24
N ASP A 151 -36.07 26.35 -8.66
CA ASP A 151 -34.63 26.49 -8.95
C ASP A 151 -33.97 25.11 -9.23
N PRO A 152 -34.07 24.62 -10.46
CA PRO A 152 -33.56 23.33 -10.82
C PRO A 152 -32.01 23.22 -10.75
N LEU A 153 -31.29 24.33 -11.01
CA LEU A 153 -29.85 24.36 -10.92
C LEU A 153 -29.37 24.20 -9.49
N ARG A 154 -30.01 24.90 -8.57
CA ARG A 154 -29.71 24.80 -7.15
C ARG A 154 -30.01 23.42 -6.61
N ALA A 155 -31.13 22.80 -6.98
CA ALA A 155 -31.49 21.44 -6.60
C ALA A 155 -30.44 20.42 -7.11
N PHE A 156 -30.03 20.54 -8.37
CA PHE A 156 -28.96 19.74 -8.96
C PHE A 156 -27.66 19.86 -8.18
N LEU A 157 -27.19 21.08 -7.95
CA LEU A 157 -25.89 21.32 -7.30
C LEU A 157 -25.87 20.84 -5.85
N ILE A 158 -26.95 21.06 -5.08
CA ILE A 158 -27.06 20.58 -3.70
C ILE A 158 -27.03 19.04 -3.69
N TRP A 159 -27.80 18.39 -4.57
CA TRP A 159 -27.84 16.93 -4.67
C TRP A 159 -26.44 16.36 -4.98
N VAL A 160 -25.82 16.84 -6.05
CA VAL A 160 -24.47 16.38 -6.46
C VAL A 160 -23.45 16.58 -5.35
N LEU A 161 -23.45 17.73 -4.71
CA LEU A 161 -22.49 18.04 -3.64
C LEU A 161 -22.71 17.15 -2.42
N SER A 162 -23.94 16.98 -1.97
CA SER A 162 -24.34 16.17 -0.83
C SER A 162 -23.93 14.70 -0.99
N GLU A 163 -24.25 14.10 -2.14
CA GLU A 163 -23.90 12.74 -2.49
C GLU A 163 -22.38 12.54 -2.64
N SER A 164 -21.70 13.49 -3.30
CA SER A 164 -20.23 13.42 -3.49
C SER A 164 -19.48 13.46 -2.16
N ILE A 165 -19.89 14.32 -1.22
CA ILE A 165 -19.26 14.39 0.11
C ILE A 165 -19.52 13.10 0.89
N GLY A 166 -20.76 12.60 0.87
CA GLY A 166 -21.12 11.33 1.52
C GLY A 166 -20.31 10.16 0.95
N ALA A 167 -20.14 10.11 -0.36
CA ALA A 167 -19.35 9.08 -1.02
C ALA A 167 -17.85 9.16 -0.67
N LEU A 168 -17.24 10.36 -0.71
CA LEU A 168 -15.83 10.55 -0.37
C LEU A 168 -15.53 10.27 1.10
N ALA A 169 -16.49 10.51 2.01
CA ALA A 169 -16.32 10.24 3.44
C ALA A 169 -16.49 8.76 3.79
N LEU A 170 -17.45 8.05 3.14
CA LEU A 170 -17.88 6.72 3.60
C LEU A 170 -17.42 5.57 2.69
N VAL A 171 -17.41 5.75 1.35
CA VAL A 171 -17.10 4.65 0.44
C VAL A 171 -15.69 4.10 0.63
N PRO A 172 -14.61 4.92 0.78
CA PRO A 172 -13.27 4.39 1.04
C PRO A 172 -13.21 3.52 2.30
N LEU A 173 -13.85 3.98 3.39
CA LEU A 173 -13.94 3.23 4.64
C LEU A 173 -14.70 1.91 4.45
N GLY A 174 -15.86 1.97 3.80
CA GLY A 174 -16.70 0.81 3.53
C GLY A 174 -16.02 -0.25 2.67
N LEU A 175 -15.21 0.14 1.68
CA LEU A 175 -14.44 -0.79 0.84
C LEU A 175 -13.28 -1.43 1.60
N LEU A 176 -12.65 -0.71 2.52
CA LEU A 176 -11.51 -1.21 3.31
C LEU A 176 -11.93 -2.05 4.51
N PHE A 177 -13.15 -1.86 5.01
CA PHE A 177 -13.64 -2.53 6.21
C PHE A 177 -13.68 -4.06 6.04
N LYS A 178 -12.98 -4.78 6.91
CA LYS A 178 -13.02 -6.26 7.00
C LYS A 178 -13.44 -6.65 8.42
N PRO A 179 -14.51 -7.43 8.61
CA PRO A 179 -15.02 -7.78 9.95
C PRO A 179 -13.99 -8.39 10.91
N HIS A 180 -13.08 -9.20 10.40
CA HIS A 180 -12.02 -9.77 11.24
C HIS A 180 -10.90 -8.78 11.62
N TYR A 181 -10.87 -7.58 11.06
CA TYR A 181 -10.00 -6.52 11.57
C TYR A 181 -10.33 -6.15 13.01
N LEU A 182 -11.61 -6.25 13.38
CA LEU A 182 -12.07 -5.97 14.74
C LEU A 182 -11.66 -7.04 15.75
N LEU A 183 -11.41 -8.28 15.30
CA LEU A 183 -11.23 -9.43 16.19
C LEU A 183 -9.79 -9.93 16.30
N ARG A 184 -8.94 -9.79 15.31
CA ARG A 184 -7.70 -10.59 15.23
C ARG A 184 -6.37 -9.91 15.54
N HIS A 185 -6.18 -8.62 15.34
CA HIS A 185 -4.86 -7.99 15.54
C HIS A 185 -4.99 -6.53 16.02
N ARG A 186 -5.38 -6.34 17.26
CA ARG A 186 -5.22 -5.03 17.90
C ARG A 186 -3.84 -4.93 18.51
N ASN A 187 -2.87 -4.38 17.76
CA ASN A 187 -1.69 -3.82 18.38
C ASN A 187 -2.18 -2.70 19.33
N PRO A 188 -2.05 -2.88 20.67
CA PRO A 188 -2.60 -1.93 21.63
C PRO A 188 -1.99 -0.53 21.47
N ARG A 189 -0.76 -0.44 20.97
CA ARG A 189 -0.11 0.84 20.66
C ARG A 189 -0.79 1.56 19.50
N LEU A 190 -1.10 0.85 18.41
CA LEU A 190 -1.83 1.43 17.27
C LEU A 190 -3.24 1.86 17.65
N LEU A 191 -3.94 1.04 18.44
CA LEU A 191 -5.27 1.39 18.94
C LEU A 191 -5.24 2.67 19.80
N PHE A 192 -4.29 2.74 20.75
CA PHE A 192 -4.11 3.93 21.59
C PHE A 192 -3.78 5.17 20.74
N GLU A 193 -2.86 5.02 19.78
CA GLU A 193 -2.49 6.10 18.85
C GLU A 193 -3.66 6.57 18.00
N SER A 194 -4.48 5.64 17.49
CA SER A 194 -5.67 5.97 16.70
C SER A 194 -6.74 6.68 17.53
N LEU A 195 -7.01 6.22 18.75
CA LEU A 195 -7.96 6.86 19.66
C LEU A 195 -7.48 8.24 20.11
N LEU A 196 -6.19 8.37 20.43
CA LEU A 196 -5.59 9.66 20.79
C LEU A 196 -5.67 10.66 19.63
N THR A 197 -5.31 10.21 18.41
CA THR A 197 -5.39 11.04 17.20
C THR A 197 -6.84 11.45 16.91
N LEU A 198 -7.78 10.54 17.05
CA LEU A 198 -9.23 10.83 16.92
C LEU A 198 -9.67 11.88 17.93
N ALA A 199 -9.35 11.68 19.22
CA ALA A 199 -9.71 12.62 20.28
C ALA A 199 -9.13 14.02 20.03
N ILE A 200 -7.84 14.11 19.69
CA ILE A 200 -7.17 15.38 19.37
C ILE A 200 -7.85 16.05 18.15
N THR A 201 -8.08 15.29 17.08
CA THR A 201 -8.67 15.83 15.86
C THR A 201 -10.08 16.36 16.10
N LEU A 202 -10.94 15.60 16.80
CA LEU A 202 -12.29 16.01 17.12
C LEU A 202 -12.31 17.24 18.05
N THR A 203 -11.52 17.22 19.13
CA THR A 203 -11.46 18.33 20.08
C THR A 203 -10.94 19.62 19.42
N LEU A 204 -9.85 19.55 18.67
CA LEU A 204 -9.29 20.72 17.99
C LEU A 204 -10.19 21.20 16.84
N SER A 205 -10.87 20.31 16.13
CA SER A 205 -11.85 20.68 15.12
C SER A 205 -13.06 21.38 15.75
N TRP A 206 -13.53 20.86 16.89
CA TRP A 206 -14.62 21.50 17.66
C TRP A 206 -14.23 22.91 18.16
N LEU A 207 -13.03 23.06 18.75
CA LEU A 207 -12.50 24.35 19.17
C LEU A 207 -12.32 25.32 18.00
N SER A 208 -11.83 24.81 16.86
CA SER A 208 -11.65 25.64 15.67
C SER A 208 -12.94 26.20 15.13
N MET A 209 -14.03 25.40 15.18
CA MET A 209 -15.36 25.86 14.78
C MET A 209 -15.90 26.97 15.68
N LEU A 210 -15.58 26.97 16.98
CA LEU A 210 -16.04 27.96 17.95
C LEU A 210 -15.22 29.27 17.96
N TYR A 211 -13.91 29.18 17.76
CA TYR A 211 -13.00 30.31 18.05
C TYR A 211 -12.23 30.83 16.83
N LEU A 212 -12.17 30.09 15.72
CA LEU A 212 -11.36 30.51 14.58
C LEU A 212 -12.24 31.09 13.46
N PRO A 213 -11.78 32.16 12.79
CA PRO A 213 -12.53 32.78 11.69
C PRO A 213 -12.54 31.91 10.43
N TRP A 214 -11.55 30.99 10.29
CA TRP A 214 -11.39 30.07 9.14
C TRP A 214 -11.23 28.62 9.61
N PRO A 215 -12.26 27.99 10.23
CA PRO A 215 -12.11 26.70 10.87
C PRO A 215 -11.71 25.58 9.90
N PHE A 216 -12.21 25.59 8.67
CA PHE A 216 -11.93 24.55 7.68
C PHE A 216 -10.47 24.50 7.25
N THR A 217 -9.75 25.63 7.22
CA THR A 217 -8.31 25.67 6.93
C THR A 217 -7.47 25.00 8.01
N PHE A 218 -7.98 25.00 9.24
CA PHE A 218 -7.34 24.33 10.36
C PHE A 218 -7.70 22.83 10.38
N ILE A 219 -8.97 22.51 10.15
CA ILE A 219 -9.47 21.12 10.10
C ILE A 219 -8.74 20.31 9.02
N ILE A 220 -8.48 20.90 7.82
CA ILE A 220 -7.73 20.18 6.76
C ILE A 220 -6.34 19.76 7.24
N VAL A 221 -5.63 20.60 8.00
CA VAL A 221 -4.30 20.28 8.53
C VAL A 221 -4.38 19.09 9.49
N LEU A 222 -5.41 19.04 10.35
CA LEU A 222 -5.63 17.94 11.28
C LEU A 222 -5.94 16.63 10.56
N LEU A 223 -6.76 16.67 9.51
CA LEU A 223 -7.08 15.50 8.70
C LEU A 223 -5.84 15.02 7.91
N MET A 224 -5.07 15.93 7.33
CA MET A 224 -3.81 15.58 6.66
C MET A 224 -2.80 15.00 7.65
N TRP A 225 -2.70 15.54 8.87
CA TRP A 225 -1.85 15.00 9.92
C TRP A 225 -2.26 13.55 10.29
N SER A 226 -3.56 13.27 10.44
CA SER A 226 -4.06 11.92 10.69
C SER A 226 -3.74 10.97 9.53
N ALA A 227 -3.84 11.44 8.27
CA ALA A 227 -3.48 10.68 7.08
C ALA A 227 -2.00 10.30 7.03
N VAL A 228 -1.12 11.22 7.45
CA VAL A 228 0.33 10.99 7.52
C VAL A 228 0.68 10.03 8.65
N ARG A 229 -0.02 10.06 9.77
CA ARG A 229 0.32 9.31 10.97
C ARG A 229 -0.25 7.90 11.00
N LEU A 230 -1.51 7.74 10.61
CA LEU A 230 -2.28 6.50 10.78
C LEU A 230 -2.35 5.66 9.50
N PRO A 231 -2.64 4.35 9.61
CA PRO A 231 -3.04 3.56 8.47
C PRO A 231 -4.33 4.12 7.82
N ARG A 232 -4.54 3.81 6.55
CA ARG A 232 -5.62 4.40 5.73
C ARG A 232 -7.03 4.19 6.28
N MET A 233 -7.32 3.04 6.89
CA MET A 233 -8.65 2.74 7.44
C MET A 233 -8.99 3.65 8.63
N GLU A 234 -8.05 3.80 9.55
CA GLU A 234 -8.16 4.66 10.74
C GLU A 234 -8.26 6.13 10.33
N ALA A 235 -7.48 6.56 9.32
CA ALA A 235 -7.56 7.91 8.79
C ALA A 235 -8.94 8.22 8.18
N PHE A 236 -9.49 7.32 7.36
CA PHE A 236 -10.83 7.49 6.80
C PHE A 236 -11.94 7.48 7.86
N LEU A 237 -11.76 6.70 8.94
CA LEU A 237 -12.69 6.73 10.07
C LEU A 237 -12.67 8.10 10.76
N ILE A 238 -11.50 8.70 10.96
CA ILE A 238 -11.36 10.05 11.51
C ILE A 238 -12.00 11.08 10.58
N PHE A 239 -11.83 10.95 9.26
CA PHE A 239 -12.48 11.86 8.30
C PHE A 239 -14.00 11.81 8.42
N LEU A 240 -14.58 10.60 8.41
CA LEU A 240 -16.02 10.42 8.54
C LEU A 240 -16.54 11.02 9.86
N THR A 241 -15.91 10.68 11.00
CA THR A 241 -16.36 11.17 12.32
C THR A 241 -16.21 12.69 12.46
N THR A 242 -15.14 13.28 11.90
CA THR A 242 -14.93 14.74 11.90
C THR A 242 -15.96 15.44 11.03
N VAL A 243 -16.25 14.93 9.84
CA VAL A 243 -17.30 15.48 8.96
C VAL A 243 -18.67 15.41 9.64
N MET A 244 -19.01 14.29 10.27
CA MET A 244 -20.28 14.14 11.01
C MET A 244 -20.37 15.13 12.17
N MET A 245 -19.32 15.27 12.97
CA MET A 245 -19.29 16.20 14.11
C MET A 245 -19.43 17.65 13.66
N VAL A 246 -18.63 18.07 12.67
CA VAL A 246 -18.68 19.45 12.16
C VAL A 246 -20.04 19.76 11.54
N SER A 247 -20.65 18.79 10.83
CA SER A 247 -21.99 18.96 10.25
C SER A 247 -23.07 19.17 11.31
N LEU A 248 -22.99 18.41 12.42
CA LEU A 248 -23.91 18.60 13.56
C LEU A 248 -23.74 19.99 14.19
N MET A 249 -22.52 20.46 14.36
CA MET A 249 -22.26 21.80 14.90
C MET A 249 -22.85 22.88 13.99
N MET A 250 -22.61 22.77 12.67
CA MET A 250 -23.15 23.72 11.70
C MET A 250 -24.69 23.70 11.62
N ALA A 251 -25.28 22.53 11.83
CA ALA A 251 -26.72 22.39 11.90
C ALA A 251 -27.30 23.03 13.18
N ALA A 252 -26.67 22.75 14.33
CA ALA A 252 -27.13 23.28 15.63
C ALA A 252 -26.97 24.80 15.75
N ASP A 253 -25.92 25.38 15.17
CA ASP A 253 -25.67 26.83 15.18
C ASP A 253 -25.16 27.33 13.81
N PRO A 254 -26.07 27.78 12.92
CA PRO A 254 -25.71 28.35 11.64
C PRO A 254 -24.84 29.62 11.73
N SER A 255 -24.75 30.28 12.89
CA SER A 255 -23.90 31.45 13.09
C SER A 255 -22.40 31.12 13.12
N LEU A 256 -22.04 29.87 13.37
CA LEU A 256 -20.65 29.39 13.29
C LEU A 256 -20.05 29.57 11.89
N LEU A 257 -20.86 29.77 10.87
CA LEU A 257 -20.45 30.11 9.50
C LEU A 257 -20.41 31.64 9.24
N ALA A 258 -20.47 32.47 10.28
CA ALA A 258 -20.60 33.93 10.18
C ALA A 258 -19.36 34.69 9.70
N THR A 259 -18.39 34.00 9.13
CA THR A 259 -17.28 34.61 8.36
C THR A 259 -17.80 35.30 7.08
N PRO A 260 -17.10 36.29 6.50
CA PRO A 260 -17.53 36.98 5.30
C PRO A 260 -17.83 35.97 4.19
N ARG A 261 -19.11 35.75 3.93
CA ARG A 261 -19.57 34.74 2.97
C ARG A 261 -19.25 35.24 1.56
N THR A 262 -18.39 34.55 0.87
CA THR A 262 -18.33 34.69 -0.60
C THR A 262 -19.72 34.28 -1.15
N TYR A 263 -20.12 34.86 -2.28
CA TYR A 263 -21.36 34.49 -2.99
C TYR A 263 -21.51 32.97 -3.12
N LEU A 264 -20.43 32.26 -3.39
CA LEU A 264 -20.40 30.79 -3.54
C LEU A 264 -20.74 30.07 -2.21
N MET A 265 -20.20 30.52 -1.08
CA MET A 265 -20.45 29.89 0.23
C MET A 265 -21.90 30.20 0.76
N SER A 266 -22.51 31.31 0.35
CA SER A 266 -23.89 31.58 0.72
C SER A 266 -24.88 30.64 0.02
N HIS A 267 -24.56 30.17 -1.18
CA HIS A 267 -25.39 29.25 -1.97
C HIS A 267 -25.02 27.78 -1.75
N MET A 268 -23.79 27.51 -1.36
CA MET A 268 -23.25 26.15 -1.16
C MET A 268 -22.49 26.06 0.18
N PRO A 269 -23.18 26.12 1.33
CA PRO A 269 -22.53 26.16 2.66
C PRO A 269 -21.72 24.88 2.97
N TRP A 270 -21.94 23.78 2.24
CA TRP A 270 -21.29 22.48 2.44
C TRP A 270 -20.07 22.27 1.53
N LEU A 271 -19.79 23.17 0.60
CA LEU A 271 -18.62 23.13 -0.27
C LEU A 271 -17.29 22.96 0.50
N PRO A 272 -17.08 23.58 1.68
CA PRO A 272 -15.87 23.38 2.47
C PRO A 272 -15.58 21.92 2.82
N PHE A 273 -16.59 21.06 3.00
CA PHE A 273 -16.36 19.63 3.25
C PHE A 273 -15.69 18.93 2.07
N LEU A 274 -16.09 19.27 0.84
CA LEU A 274 -15.40 18.73 -0.35
C LEU A 274 -13.94 19.19 -0.39
N LEU A 275 -13.70 20.48 -0.09
CA LEU A 275 -12.35 21.06 -0.10
C LEU A 275 -11.43 20.47 0.97
N ILE A 276 -11.93 19.99 2.11
CA ILE A 276 -11.11 19.31 3.12
C ILE A 276 -10.95 17.81 2.85
N LEU A 277 -12.00 17.16 2.33
CA LEU A 277 -11.96 15.71 2.09
C LEU A 277 -11.07 15.32 0.91
N LEU A 278 -11.09 16.09 -0.18
CA LEU A 278 -10.27 15.77 -1.36
C LEU A 278 -8.77 15.69 -1.05
N PRO A 279 -8.13 16.74 -0.47
CA PRO A 279 -6.71 16.67 -0.14
C PRO A 279 -6.40 15.63 0.92
N ALA A 280 -7.27 15.45 1.93
CA ALA A 280 -7.08 14.47 2.99
C ALA A 280 -7.10 13.03 2.44
N ASN A 281 -8.05 12.71 1.56
CA ASN A 281 -8.15 11.43 0.87
C ASN A 281 -6.90 11.17 0.00
N ILE A 282 -6.51 12.16 -0.82
CA ILE A 282 -5.31 12.07 -1.69
C ILE A 282 -4.07 11.82 -0.83
N MET A 283 -3.88 12.59 0.25
CA MET A 283 -2.75 12.43 1.17
C MET A 283 -2.71 11.03 1.77
N THR A 284 -3.87 10.50 2.18
CA THR A 284 -3.95 9.13 2.72
C THR A 284 -3.46 8.09 1.71
N MET A 285 -3.83 8.24 0.44
CA MET A 285 -3.40 7.31 -0.61
C MET A 285 -1.92 7.46 -0.96
N VAL A 286 -1.42 8.69 -1.02
CA VAL A 286 0.01 8.97 -1.26
C VAL A 286 0.85 8.39 -0.13
N MET A 287 0.47 8.61 1.13
CA MET A 287 1.17 8.07 2.28
C MET A 287 1.12 6.54 2.36
N TYR A 288 -0.01 5.94 1.97
CA TYR A 288 -0.11 4.49 1.88
C TYR A 288 0.84 3.92 0.81
N ALA A 289 0.84 4.49 -0.40
CA ALA A 289 1.73 4.07 -1.48
C ALA A 289 3.21 4.23 -1.09
N PHE A 290 3.57 5.37 -0.49
CA PHE A 290 4.92 5.64 -0.01
C PHE A 290 5.40 4.63 1.05
N ARG A 291 4.52 4.29 2.01
CA ARG A 291 4.84 3.26 3.04
C ARG A 291 4.99 1.86 2.43
N ALA A 292 4.15 1.51 1.46
CA ALA A 292 4.23 0.23 0.76
C ALA A 292 5.55 0.10 -0.02
N GLU A 293 5.96 1.16 -0.72
CA GLU A 293 7.23 1.22 -1.46
C GLU A 293 8.44 1.09 -0.53
N ARG A 294 8.47 1.88 0.55
CA ARG A 294 9.54 1.79 1.57
C ARG A 294 9.65 0.39 2.16
N LYS A 295 8.52 -0.24 2.47
CA LYS A 295 8.49 -1.61 2.99
C LYS A 295 9.07 -2.59 1.98
N HIS A 296 8.71 -2.47 0.71
CA HIS A 296 9.22 -3.34 -0.35
C HIS A 296 10.74 -3.20 -0.54
N ILE A 297 11.23 -1.95 -0.55
CA ILE A 297 12.69 -1.68 -0.63
C ILE A 297 13.40 -2.30 0.58
N SER A 298 12.92 -2.05 1.80
CA SER A 298 13.51 -2.59 3.03
C SER A 298 13.50 -4.13 3.09
N GLU A 299 12.41 -4.77 2.64
CA GLU A 299 12.32 -6.23 2.54
C GLU A 299 13.27 -6.80 1.48
N SER A 300 13.45 -6.11 0.35
CA SER A 300 14.37 -6.51 -0.70
C SER A 300 15.83 -6.38 -0.24
N GLU A 301 16.17 -5.26 0.40
CA GLU A 301 17.49 -5.04 1.01
C GLU A 301 17.82 -6.10 2.08
N THR A 302 16.85 -6.40 2.95
CA THR A 302 17.02 -7.42 3.99
C THR A 302 17.21 -8.80 3.39
N ARG A 303 16.46 -9.16 2.34
CA ARG A 303 16.63 -10.44 1.63
C ARG A 303 17.99 -10.55 0.97
N PHE A 304 18.43 -9.49 0.29
CA PHE A 304 19.78 -9.46 -0.32
C PHE A 304 20.86 -9.60 0.75
N ARG A 305 20.81 -8.84 1.82
CA ARG A 305 21.75 -8.88 2.93
C ARG A 305 21.81 -10.28 3.56
N ASN A 306 20.65 -10.89 3.82
CA ASN A 306 20.60 -12.25 4.37
C ASN A 306 21.14 -13.29 3.39
N ALA A 307 20.82 -13.21 2.10
CA ALA A 307 21.33 -14.11 1.08
C ALA A 307 22.86 -14.04 0.98
N MET A 308 23.42 -12.85 1.06
CA MET A 308 24.86 -12.63 1.07
C MET A 308 25.48 -13.17 2.38
N GLU A 309 24.96 -12.76 3.54
CA GLU A 309 25.55 -13.05 4.86
C GLU A 309 25.51 -14.54 5.21
N TYR A 310 24.43 -15.25 4.86
CA TYR A 310 24.26 -16.68 5.16
C TYR A 310 24.68 -17.61 4.02
N SER A 311 25.33 -17.07 2.97
CA SER A 311 25.95 -17.91 1.94
C SER A 311 27.09 -18.75 2.52
N ALA A 312 27.15 -20.03 2.15
CA ALA A 312 28.26 -20.91 2.52
C ALA A 312 29.57 -20.55 1.78
N ILE A 313 29.46 -19.84 0.64
CA ILE A 313 30.58 -19.38 -0.17
C ILE A 313 30.93 -17.95 0.26
N GLY A 314 32.23 -17.64 0.30
CA GLY A 314 32.70 -16.28 0.52
C GLY A 314 32.15 -15.35 -0.57
N MET A 315 31.48 -14.27 -0.16
CA MET A 315 30.94 -13.26 -1.08
C MET A 315 31.43 -11.87 -0.70
N ALA A 316 31.77 -11.07 -1.73
CA ALA A 316 32.17 -9.69 -1.54
C ALA A 316 31.62 -8.77 -2.62
N LEU A 317 31.36 -7.52 -2.23
CA LEU A 317 31.29 -6.38 -3.15
C LEU A 317 32.64 -5.68 -3.11
N VAL A 318 33.25 -5.49 -4.28
CA VAL A 318 34.59 -4.91 -4.42
C VAL A 318 34.49 -3.68 -5.33
N GLY A 319 35.05 -2.57 -4.89
CA GLY A 319 35.06 -1.35 -5.70
C GLY A 319 35.99 -1.45 -6.90
N THR A 320 35.85 -0.54 -7.84
CA THR A 320 36.64 -0.51 -9.09
C THR A 320 38.14 -0.38 -8.89
N GLU A 321 38.58 0.13 -7.74
CA GLU A 321 40.00 0.23 -7.35
C GLU A 321 40.49 -1.00 -6.56
N GLY A 322 39.58 -1.94 -6.27
CA GLY A 322 39.93 -3.19 -5.58
C GLY A 322 39.65 -3.19 -4.07
N GLN A 323 39.10 -2.12 -3.49
CA GLN A 323 38.75 -2.05 -2.07
C GLN A 323 37.53 -2.92 -1.75
N TRP A 324 37.56 -3.61 -0.63
CA TRP A 324 36.44 -4.41 -0.12
C TRP A 324 35.33 -3.49 0.42
N LEU A 325 34.21 -3.38 -0.28
CA LEU A 325 33.07 -2.55 0.14
C LEU A 325 32.18 -3.28 1.15
N GLN A 326 31.91 -4.55 0.89
CA GLN A 326 31.12 -5.41 1.76
C GLN A 326 31.60 -6.85 1.62
N THR A 327 31.66 -7.58 2.71
CA THR A 327 32.07 -9.00 2.75
C THR A 327 31.11 -9.77 3.66
N ASN A 328 30.90 -11.05 3.37
CA ASN A 328 30.08 -11.90 4.22
C ASN A 328 30.93 -12.65 5.26
N LYS A 329 30.26 -13.32 6.18
CA LYS A 329 30.88 -14.08 7.26
C LYS A 329 31.78 -15.22 6.75
N ALA A 330 31.36 -15.92 5.68
CA ALA A 330 32.14 -17.02 5.11
C ALA A 330 33.50 -16.53 4.59
N LEU A 331 33.55 -15.40 3.88
CA LEU A 331 34.80 -14.80 3.41
C LEU A 331 35.69 -14.33 4.57
N CYS A 332 35.10 -13.69 5.60
CA CYS A 332 35.85 -13.29 6.78
C CYS A 332 36.47 -14.50 7.50
N GLN A 333 35.77 -15.61 7.62
CA GLN A 333 36.27 -16.85 8.19
C GLN A 333 37.37 -17.47 7.35
N PHE A 334 37.21 -17.48 6.04
CA PHE A 334 38.20 -18.05 5.10
C PHE A 334 39.53 -17.29 5.13
N LEU A 335 39.47 -15.95 5.09
CA LEU A 335 40.68 -15.11 5.10
C LEU A 335 41.19 -14.82 6.50
N GLY A 336 40.40 -15.03 7.56
CA GLY A 336 40.78 -14.78 8.94
C GLY A 336 40.73 -13.32 9.39
N TYR A 337 40.18 -12.43 8.57
CA TYR A 337 40.02 -11.00 8.86
C TYR A 337 38.59 -10.69 9.27
N SER A 338 38.39 -9.68 10.10
CA SER A 338 37.08 -9.08 10.33
C SER A 338 36.64 -8.25 9.12
N GLN A 339 35.33 -7.99 9.02
CA GLN A 339 34.78 -7.14 7.97
C GLN A 339 35.35 -5.71 7.99
N GLU A 340 35.64 -5.18 9.20
CA GLU A 340 36.23 -3.85 9.37
C GLU A 340 37.67 -3.79 8.90
N GLU A 341 38.45 -4.82 9.19
CA GLU A 341 39.83 -4.95 8.73
C GLU A 341 39.90 -5.06 7.20
N LEU A 342 39.03 -5.88 6.58
CA LEU A 342 38.96 -6.01 5.13
C LEU A 342 38.61 -4.71 4.42
N ARG A 343 37.75 -3.86 4.99
CA ARG A 343 37.43 -2.55 4.42
C ARG A 343 38.65 -1.62 4.28
N GLY A 344 39.66 -1.82 5.10
CA GLY A 344 40.92 -1.07 5.01
C GLY A 344 41.91 -1.66 4.03
N LEU A 345 41.60 -2.77 3.38
CA LEU A 345 42.49 -3.51 2.48
C LEU A 345 41.91 -3.57 1.06
N THR A 346 42.79 -3.90 0.10
CA THR A 346 42.37 -4.21 -1.25
C THR A 346 42.62 -5.68 -1.58
N PHE A 347 41.94 -6.22 -2.58
CA PHE A 347 42.15 -7.60 -2.98
C PHE A 347 43.60 -7.81 -3.48
N GLN A 348 44.21 -6.79 -4.10
CA GLN A 348 45.59 -6.82 -4.57
C GLN A 348 46.60 -7.10 -3.45
N GLN A 349 46.38 -6.51 -2.28
CA GLN A 349 47.23 -6.67 -1.09
C GLN A 349 47.19 -8.10 -0.53
N LEU A 350 46.04 -8.78 -0.69
CA LEU A 350 45.82 -10.13 -0.17
C LEU A 350 46.10 -11.20 -1.21
N THR A 351 46.26 -10.88 -2.50
CA THR A 351 46.49 -11.85 -3.57
C THR A 351 47.97 -12.24 -3.62
N TRP A 352 48.24 -13.53 -3.82
CA TRP A 352 49.57 -14.05 -4.08
C TRP A 352 50.19 -13.37 -5.32
N PRO A 353 51.46 -12.92 -5.30
CA PRO A 353 52.06 -12.09 -6.35
C PRO A 353 52.03 -12.69 -7.77
N GLU A 354 52.22 -14.02 -7.89
CA GLU A 354 52.19 -14.68 -9.19
C GLU A 354 50.79 -14.73 -9.82
N ASP A 355 49.75 -14.71 -9.00
CA ASP A 355 48.37 -14.80 -9.44
C ASP A 355 47.76 -13.39 -9.71
N LEU A 356 48.34 -12.35 -9.10
CA LEU A 356 47.82 -10.99 -9.19
C LEU A 356 47.78 -10.45 -10.61
N ASN A 357 48.81 -10.63 -11.39
CA ASN A 357 48.88 -10.14 -12.79
C ASN A 357 47.79 -10.78 -13.68
N LYS A 358 47.54 -12.07 -13.47
CA LYS A 358 46.49 -12.79 -14.21
C LYS A 358 45.12 -12.28 -13.84
N ASP A 359 44.88 -12.02 -12.55
CA ASP A 359 43.64 -11.51 -12.04
C ASP A 359 43.35 -10.09 -12.58
N LEU A 360 44.35 -9.20 -12.54
CA LEU A 360 44.22 -7.83 -13.06
C LEU A 360 43.92 -7.80 -14.58
N GLN A 361 44.52 -8.70 -15.38
CA GLN A 361 44.20 -8.82 -16.81
C GLN A 361 42.72 -9.22 -17.03
N GLN A 362 42.15 -10.08 -16.20
CA GLN A 362 40.74 -10.45 -16.29
C GLN A 362 39.85 -9.30 -15.86
N VAL A 363 40.22 -8.56 -14.81
CA VAL A 363 39.53 -7.37 -14.37
C VAL A 363 39.48 -6.29 -15.47
N GLU A 364 40.60 -6.08 -16.21
CA GLU A 364 40.66 -5.14 -17.31
C GLU A 364 39.71 -5.54 -18.47
N LYS A 365 39.66 -6.80 -18.83
CA LYS A 365 38.71 -7.34 -19.83
C LYS A 365 37.26 -7.20 -19.37
N LEU A 366 37.03 -7.36 -18.10
CA LEU A 366 35.69 -7.18 -17.50
C LEU A 366 35.26 -5.69 -17.53
N ILE A 367 36.18 -4.77 -17.22
CA ILE A 367 35.94 -3.32 -17.28
C ILE A 367 35.73 -2.86 -18.73
N SER A 368 36.53 -3.34 -19.68
CA SER A 368 36.38 -3.00 -21.11
C SER A 368 35.09 -3.57 -21.72
N GLY A 369 34.47 -4.56 -21.09
CA GLY A 369 33.28 -5.24 -21.61
C GLY A 369 33.58 -6.36 -22.61
N GLU A 370 34.82 -6.76 -22.73
CA GLU A 370 35.23 -7.93 -23.56
C GLU A 370 34.65 -9.22 -23.01
N ILE A 371 34.55 -9.33 -21.68
CA ILE A 371 33.91 -10.44 -20.96
C ILE A 371 32.87 -9.90 -19.95
N ASN A 372 31.87 -10.72 -19.63
CA ASN A 372 30.84 -10.39 -18.62
C ASN A 372 31.17 -10.95 -17.22
N THR A 373 31.90 -12.06 -17.18
CA THR A 373 32.32 -12.76 -15.97
C THR A 373 33.61 -13.48 -16.22
N TYR A 374 34.39 -13.76 -15.19
CA TYR A 374 35.49 -14.70 -15.24
C TYR A 374 35.54 -15.55 -13.99
N SER A 375 36.21 -16.69 -14.08
CA SER A 375 36.53 -17.58 -12.96
C SER A 375 37.98 -18.03 -13.08
N MET A 376 38.67 -18.08 -11.94
CA MET A 376 40.03 -18.57 -11.85
C MET A 376 40.35 -19.12 -10.46
N GLU A 377 41.23 -20.12 -10.42
CA GLU A 377 41.87 -20.51 -9.19
C GLU A 377 42.98 -19.53 -8.85
N LYS A 378 43.05 -19.08 -7.61
CA LYS A 378 44.10 -18.19 -7.14
C LYS A 378 44.39 -18.38 -5.65
N ARG A 379 45.54 -17.88 -5.25
CA ARG A 379 46.00 -17.92 -3.86
C ARG A 379 45.84 -16.57 -3.18
N TYR A 380 45.41 -16.62 -1.94
CA TYR A 380 45.38 -15.48 -1.05
C TYR A 380 46.28 -15.69 0.15
N TYR A 381 46.74 -14.59 0.77
CA TYR A 381 47.28 -14.61 2.09
C TYR A 381 46.14 -14.43 3.10
N ASN A 382 46.05 -15.36 4.06
CA ASN A 382 45.18 -15.14 5.23
C ASN A 382 45.83 -14.19 6.22
N ARG A 383 45.12 -13.86 7.30
CA ARG A 383 45.61 -12.96 8.36
C ARG A 383 46.91 -13.46 9.01
N ASN A 384 47.13 -14.75 9.10
CA ASN A 384 48.32 -15.36 9.69
C ASN A 384 49.51 -15.38 8.74
N GLY A 385 49.30 -14.97 7.49
CA GLY A 385 50.31 -15.06 6.43
C GLY A 385 50.37 -16.41 5.70
N ASP A 386 49.47 -17.35 6.03
CA ASP A 386 49.38 -18.62 5.34
C ASP A 386 48.76 -18.44 3.94
N VAL A 387 49.19 -19.29 3.00
CA VAL A 387 48.63 -19.33 1.66
C VAL A 387 47.40 -20.21 1.62
N VAL A 388 46.28 -19.65 1.19
CA VAL A 388 44.99 -20.34 1.03
C VAL A 388 44.53 -20.31 -0.41
N TRP A 389 44.05 -21.45 -0.92
CA TRP A 389 43.57 -21.59 -2.27
C TRP A 389 42.07 -21.28 -2.38
N ALA A 390 41.71 -20.49 -3.37
CA ALA A 390 40.33 -20.13 -3.65
C ALA A 390 40.01 -20.32 -5.13
N LEU A 391 38.78 -20.73 -5.42
CA LEU A 391 38.14 -20.54 -6.70
C LEU A 391 37.38 -19.21 -6.67
N LEU A 392 37.88 -18.26 -7.45
CA LEU A 392 37.32 -16.93 -7.58
C LEU A 392 36.40 -16.87 -8.80
N ALA A 393 35.18 -16.32 -8.64
CA ALA A 393 34.32 -15.93 -9.74
C ALA A 393 33.91 -14.47 -9.56
N VAL A 394 34.04 -13.68 -10.63
CA VAL A 394 33.81 -12.22 -10.59
C VAL A 394 32.87 -11.80 -11.71
N SER A 395 31.95 -10.90 -11.38
CA SER A 395 31.09 -10.18 -12.32
C SER A 395 31.10 -8.68 -12.02
N LEU A 396 30.82 -7.86 -13.03
CA LEU A 396 30.79 -6.40 -12.91
C LEU A 396 29.36 -5.88 -12.98
N VAL A 397 28.99 -5.10 -11.97
CA VAL A 397 27.76 -4.31 -11.99
C VAL A 397 28.07 -2.92 -12.52
N ARG A 398 27.20 -2.41 -13.41
CA ARG A 398 27.35 -1.12 -14.04
C ARG A 398 26.20 -0.20 -13.69
N HIS A 399 26.42 1.08 -13.73
CA HIS A 399 25.37 2.10 -13.72
C HIS A 399 24.50 2.00 -14.99
N THR A 400 23.36 2.67 -14.99
CA THR A 400 22.45 2.76 -16.16
C THR A 400 23.08 3.44 -17.38
N ASP A 401 24.11 4.26 -17.20
CA ASP A 401 24.93 4.89 -18.25
C ASP A 401 26.05 3.99 -18.78
N GLY A 402 26.19 2.75 -18.24
CA GLY A 402 27.19 1.79 -18.63
C GLY A 402 28.54 1.92 -17.89
N THR A 403 28.74 2.91 -17.04
CA THR A 403 29.97 3.06 -16.25
C THR A 403 30.10 1.97 -15.18
N PRO A 404 31.31 1.46 -14.91
CA PRO A 404 31.55 0.47 -13.84
C PRO A 404 31.13 1.02 -12.47
N LEU A 405 30.42 0.19 -11.67
CA LEU A 405 29.95 0.55 -10.33
C LEU A 405 30.74 -0.21 -9.25
N TYR A 406 30.67 -1.53 -9.26
CA TYR A 406 31.41 -2.43 -8.37
C TYR A 406 31.44 -3.86 -8.95
N PHE A 407 32.36 -4.67 -8.44
CA PHE A 407 32.43 -6.11 -8.72
C PHE A 407 31.68 -6.91 -7.66
N ILE A 408 31.05 -7.99 -8.08
CA ILE A 408 30.57 -9.06 -7.20
C ILE A 408 31.57 -10.20 -7.33
N ALA A 409 32.22 -10.54 -6.22
CA ALA A 409 33.17 -11.62 -6.12
C ALA A 409 32.58 -12.76 -5.27
N GLN A 410 32.68 -13.98 -5.79
CA GLN A 410 32.41 -15.23 -5.09
C GLN A 410 33.73 -15.97 -4.92
N ILE A 411 34.02 -16.38 -3.70
CA ILE A 411 35.31 -16.93 -3.29
C ILE A 411 35.02 -18.23 -2.54
N GLU A 412 35.29 -19.35 -3.20
CA GLU A 412 35.10 -20.68 -2.65
C GLU A 412 36.44 -21.24 -2.15
N ASP A 413 36.45 -21.79 -0.94
CA ASP A 413 37.61 -22.48 -0.38
C ASP A 413 37.84 -23.81 -1.08
N ILE A 414 38.98 -23.94 -1.76
CA ILE A 414 39.38 -25.16 -2.46
C ILE A 414 40.65 -25.81 -1.84
N ASN A 415 41.02 -25.47 -0.60
CA ASN A 415 42.18 -26.03 0.05
C ASN A 415 42.09 -27.54 0.20
N GLU A 416 40.95 -28.09 0.56
CA GLU A 416 40.71 -29.52 0.70
C GLU A 416 40.83 -30.22 -0.68
N LEU A 417 40.28 -29.62 -1.71
CA LEU A 417 40.41 -30.11 -3.10
C LEU A 417 41.87 -30.17 -3.52
N LYS A 418 42.64 -29.07 -3.32
CA LYS A 418 44.07 -29.01 -3.67
C LYS A 418 44.91 -30.00 -2.90
N ARG A 419 44.59 -30.20 -1.60
CA ARG A 419 45.27 -31.23 -0.81
C ARG A 419 45.01 -32.65 -1.35
N THR A 420 43.77 -32.93 -1.71
CA THR A 420 43.39 -34.24 -2.29
C THR A 420 44.07 -34.49 -3.66
N GLU A 421 44.08 -33.46 -4.52
CA GLU A 421 44.80 -33.52 -5.80
C GLU A 421 46.27 -33.81 -5.61
N GLN A 422 46.92 -33.13 -4.68
CA GLN A 422 48.34 -33.30 -4.39
C GLN A 422 48.66 -34.72 -3.85
N VAL A 423 47.83 -35.23 -2.93
CA VAL A 423 47.95 -36.60 -2.42
C VAL A 423 47.78 -37.62 -3.53
N ASN A 424 46.77 -37.47 -4.40
CA ASN A 424 46.56 -38.37 -5.53
C ASN A 424 47.72 -38.34 -6.53
N GLN A 425 48.26 -37.16 -6.81
CA GLN A 425 49.41 -37.02 -7.69
C GLN A 425 50.64 -37.74 -7.10
N GLN A 426 50.93 -37.55 -5.79
CA GLN A 426 52.02 -38.25 -5.13
C GLN A 426 51.84 -39.79 -5.14
N LEU A 427 50.61 -40.26 -4.95
CA LEU A 427 50.30 -41.69 -5.04
C LEU A 427 50.56 -42.23 -6.46
N MET A 428 50.12 -41.50 -7.49
CA MET A 428 50.37 -41.88 -8.89
C MET A 428 51.85 -41.91 -9.23
N GLU A 429 52.63 -40.90 -8.79
CA GLU A 429 54.07 -40.87 -8.96
C GLU A 429 54.73 -42.06 -8.27
N ARG A 430 54.32 -42.41 -7.04
CA ARG A 430 54.82 -43.57 -6.31
C ARG A 430 54.51 -44.92 -7.02
N ILE A 431 53.25 -45.03 -7.54
CA ILE A 431 52.81 -46.20 -8.28
C ILE A 431 53.63 -46.33 -9.58
N THR A 432 53.86 -45.23 -10.28
CA THR A 432 54.66 -45.23 -11.53
C THR A 432 56.10 -45.66 -11.24
N LEU A 433 56.72 -45.05 -10.22
CA LEU A 433 58.09 -45.44 -9.81
C LEU A 433 58.21 -46.91 -9.36
N ALA A 434 57.21 -47.41 -8.61
CA ALA A 434 57.21 -48.82 -8.16
C ALA A 434 57.02 -49.77 -9.35
N ASN A 435 56.21 -49.43 -10.34
CA ASN A 435 56.05 -50.25 -11.55
C ASN A 435 57.32 -50.27 -12.45
N GLU A 436 57.97 -49.11 -12.61
CA GLU A 436 59.22 -48.98 -13.31
C GLU A 436 60.32 -49.79 -12.64
N ALA A 437 60.45 -49.67 -11.30
CA ALA A 437 61.45 -50.44 -10.54
C ALA A 437 61.16 -51.93 -10.48
N GLY A 438 59.89 -52.34 -10.50
CA GLY A 438 59.46 -53.74 -10.47
C GLY A 438 59.41 -54.44 -11.85
N GLY A 439 59.58 -53.72 -12.95
CA GLY A 439 59.38 -54.20 -14.30
C GLY A 439 57.96 -54.69 -14.62
N ILE A 440 56.97 -54.17 -13.93
CA ILE A 440 55.55 -54.58 -14.03
C ILE A 440 54.84 -53.68 -15.03
N GLY A 441 54.32 -54.24 -16.13
CA GLY A 441 53.42 -53.56 -17.04
C GLY A 441 51.99 -53.66 -16.53
N ILE A 442 51.33 -52.52 -16.37
CA ILE A 442 49.90 -52.48 -16.09
C ILE A 442 49.14 -52.40 -17.41
N TRP A 443 48.20 -53.32 -17.62
CA TRP A 443 47.36 -53.40 -18.80
C TRP A 443 45.89 -53.13 -18.34
N GLU A 444 45.27 -52.17 -18.91
CA GLU A 444 43.86 -51.90 -18.73
C GLU A 444 43.10 -52.43 -19.96
N TRP A 445 42.07 -53.21 -19.74
CA TRP A 445 41.15 -53.63 -20.78
C TRP A 445 39.89 -52.87 -20.66
N GLU A 446 39.56 -52.05 -21.66
CA GLU A 446 38.22 -51.48 -21.82
C GLU A 446 37.26 -52.50 -22.44
#